data_f3ed1d0e0c9474911b3a78c163371e86
#
_entry.id   f3ed1d0e0c9474911b3a78c163371e86
#
_cell.length_a   1.000
_cell.length_b   1.000
_cell.length_c   1.000
_cell.angle_alpha   90.00
_cell.angle_beta   90.00
_cell.angle_gamma   90.00
#
_symmetry.space_group_name_H-M   'P 1'
#
loop_
_entity.id
_entity.type
_entity.pdbx_description
1 polymer ?
#
loop_
_entity_poly.entity_id
_entity_poly.type
_entity_poly.pdbx_seq_one_letter_code
_entity_poly.pdbx_strand_id
1 'polypeptide(L)'
;MSEQLCAVAIMAKASIAGTVKTRLVPPLTHQEAAELNTSCLSDVAENVATAAAQAPIQGFAAYHPAGSERFFEDLLPSGFKLLPPKEPTLGLSLLHAARDLFAAGYGSVCLVNADSPTLPTELLVETTRRLDEPGDRVVLGPAADGGYYLIGMKHFHQRLFEAIDWSTERVYRQTIRRAGEIGLPVAVLAEWYDVDDEVSLTLLARELLSGPDATGCYNGGYAAPKTAAFLETLAATNSAVQHLLPARGKN
;
A
#
# COMPACT_ATOMS: atom_id res chain seq x y z
N MET A 1 -1.93 -24.10 -20.13
CA MET A 1 -2.62 -22.78 -20.00
C MET A 1 -1.53 -21.83 -19.52
N SER A 2 -1.25 -20.75 -20.24
CA SER A 2 -0.31 -19.74 -19.72
C SER A 2 -0.91 -19.12 -18.46
N GLU A 3 -0.17 -19.14 -17.37
CA GLU A 3 -0.57 -18.40 -16.15
C GLU A 3 -0.80 -16.93 -16.54
N GLN A 4 -2.01 -16.45 -16.30
CA GLN A 4 -2.33 -15.05 -16.54
C GLN A 4 -1.72 -14.20 -15.42
N LEU A 5 -0.91 -13.19 -15.81
CA LEU A 5 -0.29 -12.28 -14.85
C LEU A 5 -1.34 -11.46 -14.08
N CYS A 6 -1.15 -11.34 -12.78
CA CYS A 6 -1.81 -10.37 -11.94
C CYS A 6 -1.05 -9.03 -12.01
N ALA A 7 -1.72 -7.96 -12.40
CA ALA A 7 -1.13 -6.62 -12.30
C ALA A 7 -1.32 -6.10 -10.86
N VAL A 8 -0.22 -5.90 -10.14
CA VAL A 8 -0.23 -5.28 -8.80
C VAL A 8 0.23 -3.84 -8.93
N ALA A 9 -0.69 -2.89 -8.77
CA ALA A 9 -0.42 -1.46 -8.91
C ALA A 9 -0.41 -0.75 -7.55
N ILE A 10 0.73 -0.17 -7.20
CA ILE A 10 0.90 0.68 -6.03
C ILE A 10 0.30 2.05 -6.36
N MET A 11 -0.67 2.50 -5.57
CA MET A 11 -1.25 3.85 -5.67
C MET A 11 -0.33 4.84 -4.96
N ALA A 12 0.52 5.54 -5.71
CA ALA A 12 1.67 6.25 -5.16
C ALA A 12 1.66 7.75 -5.46
N LYS A 13 2.06 8.55 -4.46
CA LYS A 13 2.37 9.98 -4.64
C LYS A 13 3.87 10.20 -4.57
N ALA A 14 4.39 11.04 -5.48
CA ALA A 14 5.77 11.50 -5.40
C ALA A 14 6.00 12.24 -4.08
N SER A 15 7.15 12.03 -3.46
CA SER A 15 7.50 12.55 -2.12
C SER A 15 7.87 14.03 -2.17
N ILE A 16 6.87 14.88 -2.39
CA ILE A 16 7.04 16.33 -2.40
C ILE A 16 6.74 16.87 -0.99
N ALA A 17 7.69 17.55 -0.37
CA ALA A 17 7.55 18.14 0.96
C ALA A 17 6.28 19.03 1.05
N GLY A 18 5.48 18.83 2.08
CA GLY A 18 4.21 19.54 2.30
C GLY A 18 3.00 18.96 1.55
N THR A 19 3.16 17.90 0.74
CA THR A 19 2.05 17.30 -0.01
C THR A 19 1.73 15.86 0.39
N VAL A 20 2.65 15.18 1.08
CA VAL A 20 2.52 13.79 1.55
C VAL A 20 2.64 13.73 3.07
N LYS A 21 1.96 12.77 3.68
CA LYS A 21 1.98 12.47 5.13
C LYS A 21 1.84 13.73 6.04
N THR A 22 1.00 14.67 5.61
CA THR A 22 0.82 15.97 6.28
C THR A 22 0.23 15.85 7.69
N ARG A 23 -0.44 14.75 8.02
CA ARG A 23 -0.94 14.46 9.39
C ARG A 23 0.18 14.12 10.38
N LEU A 24 1.37 13.82 9.86
CA LEU A 24 2.57 13.60 10.67
C LEU A 24 3.36 14.90 10.95
N VAL A 25 2.87 16.04 10.49
CA VAL A 25 3.50 17.35 10.67
C VAL A 25 2.62 18.26 11.53
N PRO A 26 2.99 18.54 12.81
CA PRO A 26 4.07 17.97 13.60
C PRO A 26 3.79 16.49 14.00
N PRO A 27 4.73 15.70 14.55
CA PRO A 27 6.07 16.09 15.03
C PRO A 27 7.18 16.06 13.97
N LEU A 28 6.91 15.49 12.77
CA LEU A 28 7.86 15.55 11.66
C LEU A 28 7.89 16.94 11.03
N THR A 29 9.01 17.29 10.41
CA THR A 29 9.04 18.36 9.42
C THR A 29 8.43 17.89 8.10
N HIS A 30 8.04 18.82 7.22
CA HIS A 30 7.56 18.46 5.87
C HIS A 30 8.59 17.66 5.07
N GLN A 31 9.89 17.92 5.28
CA GLN A 31 10.96 17.20 4.63
C GLN A 31 11.06 15.76 5.16
N GLU A 32 11.06 15.55 6.46
CA GLU A 32 11.08 14.22 7.08
C GLU A 32 9.84 13.40 6.70
N ALA A 33 8.66 14.02 6.60
CA ALA A 33 7.45 13.37 6.14
C ALA A 33 7.57 12.90 4.67
N ALA A 34 8.21 13.68 3.80
CA ALA A 34 8.50 13.29 2.42
C ALA A 34 9.54 12.16 2.33
N GLU A 35 10.57 12.19 3.16
CA GLU A 35 11.59 11.13 3.24
C GLU A 35 11.02 9.82 3.77
N LEU A 36 10.13 9.89 4.79
CA LEU A 36 9.37 8.71 5.26
C LEU A 36 8.51 8.13 4.14
N ASN A 37 7.78 8.98 3.40
CA ASN A 37 6.98 8.53 2.24
C ASN A 37 7.85 7.83 1.19
N THR A 38 9.03 8.35 0.89
CA THR A 38 9.98 7.73 -0.04
C THR A 38 10.42 6.35 0.46
N SER A 39 10.75 6.23 1.74
CA SER A 39 11.19 4.99 2.36
C SER A 39 10.07 3.94 2.35
N CYS A 40 8.86 4.32 2.78
CA CYS A 40 7.68 3.44 2.73
C CYS A 40 7.38 2.96 1.32
N LEU A 41 7.29 3.87 0.35
CA LEU A 41 7.01 3.54 -1.04
C LEU A 41 8.06 2.59 -1.63
N SER A 42 9.33 2.81 -1.31
CA SER A 42 10.42 1.95 -1.77
C SER A 42 10.30 0.53 -1.19
N ASP A 43 9.98 0.41 0.11
CA ASP A 43 9.79 -0.89 0.76
C ASP A 43 8.55 -1.62 0.23
N VAL A 44 7.44 -0.91 0.00
CA VAL A 44 6.25 -1.50 -0.64
C VAL A 44 6.57 -2.01 -2.04
N ALA A 45 7.36 -1.27 -2.83
CA ALA A 45 7.75 -1.70 -4.16
C ALA A 45 8.67 -2.94 -4.13
N GLU A 46 9.65 -2.98 -3.24
CA GLU A 46 10.51 -4.15 -3.03
C GLU A 46 9.71 -5.38 -2.53
N ASN A 47 8.71 -5.15 -1.69
CA ASN A 47 7.82 -6.21 -1.23
C ASN A 47 6.98 -6.78 -2.38
N VAL A 48 6.43 -5.94 -3.26
CA VAL A 48 5.74 -6.41 -4.48
C VAL A 48 6.70 -7.17 -5.40
N ALA A 49 7.96 -6.74 -5.55
CA ALA A 49 8.97 -7.48 -6.31
C ALA A 49 9.29 -8.84 -5.66
N THR A 50 9.33 -8.90 -4.32
CA THR A 50 9.51 -10.14 -3.56
C THR A 50 8.33 -11.10 -3.76
N ALA A 51 7.10 -10.58 -3.79
CA ALA A 51 5.91 -11.37 -4.11
C ALA A 51 5.92 -11.87 -5.56
N ALA A 52 6.42 -11.06 -6.50
CA ALA A 52 6.55 -11.43 -7.92
C ALA A 52 7.54 -12.59 -8.17
N ALA A 53 8.47 -12.83 -7.24
CA ALA A 53 9.32 -14.02 -7.28
C ALA A 53 8.59 -15.31 -6.85
N GLN A 54 7.39 -15.20 -6.25
CA GLN A 54 6.61 -16.30 -5.67
C GLN A 54 5.27 -16.54 -6.40
N ALA A 55 4.79 -15.57 -7.17
CA ALA A 55 3.50 -15.61 -7.85
C ALA A 55 3.58 -14.87 -9.20
N PRO A 56 2.67 -15.14 -10.17
CA PRO A 56 2.66 -14.50 -11.46
C PRO A 56 2.20 -13.03 -11.38
N ILE A 57 3.05 -12.17 -10.85
CA ILE A 57 2.80 -10.74 -10.61
C ILE A 57 3.61 -9.88 -11.58
N GLN A 58 2.98 -8.84 -12.13
CA GLN A 58 3.63 -7.69 -12.75
C GLN A 58 3.41 -6.45 -11.88
N GLY A 59 4.48 -5.88 -11.35
CA GLY A 59 4.45 -4.66 -10.54
C GLY A 59 4.24 -3.40 -11.38
N PHE A 60 3.40 -2.49 -10.86
CA PHE A 60 3.13 -1.16 -11.40
C PHE A 60 3.19 -0.10 -10.29
N ALA A 61 3.49 1.15 -10.69
CA ALA A 61 3.19 2.32 -9.88
C ALA A 61 2.18 3.20 -10.62
N ALA A 62 0.98 3.30 -10.07
CA ALA A 62 -0.01 4.30 -10.48
C ALA A 62 0.31 5.60 -9.74
N TYR A 63 1.09 6.45 -10.41
CA TYR A 63 1.74 7.58 -9.76
C TYR A 63 0.99 8.90 -9.90
N HIS A 64 1.25 9.82 -8.98
CA HIS A 64 0.78 11.20 -8.98
C HIS A 64 1.85 12.11 -8.33
N PRO A 65 2.01 13.37 -8.76
CA PRO A 65 1.36 14.03 -9.90
C PRO A 65 2.02 13.67 -11.25
N ALA A 66 1.40 14.12 -12.35
CA ALA A 66 2.04 14.09 -13.67
C ALA A 66 3.36 14.89 -13.66
N GLY A 67 4.35 14.41 -14.41
CA GLY A 67 5.68 15.02 -14.45
C GLY A 67 6.63 14.54 -13.34
N SER A 68 6.20 13.55 -12.51
CA SER A 68 7.06 12.93 -11.51
C SER A 68 7.62 11.56 -11.95
N GLU A 69 7.57 11.24 -13.23
CA GLU A 69 8.00 9.95 -13.80
C GLU A 69 9.41 9.58 -13.35
N ARG A 70 10.34 10.54 -13.46
CA ARG A 70 11.73 10.31 -13.11
C ARG A 70 11.93 9.91 -11.64
N PHE A 71 11.14 10.50 -10.71
CA PHE A 71 11.19 10.11 -9.30
C PHE A 71 10.87 8.62 -9.13
N PHE A 72 9.88 8.12 -9.85
CA PHE A 72 9.50 6.70 -9.77
C PHE A 72 10.47 5.80 -10.53
N GLU A 73 10.99 6.23 -11.69
CA GLU A 73 12.01 5.48 -12.43
C GLU A 73 13.28 5.27 -11.61
N ASP A 74 13.70 6.29 -10.84
CA ASP A 74 14.88 6.22 -9.97
C ASP A 74 14.63 5.41 -8.68
N LEU A 75 13.38 5.26 -8.25
CA LEU A 75 13.01 4.63 -6.97
C LEU A 75 12.65 3.15 -7.10
N LEU A 76 11.94 2.79 -8.16
CA LEU A 76 11.27 1.47 -8.28
C LEU A 76 12.25 0.36 -8.67
N PRO A 77 12.02 -0.87 -8.21
CA PRO A 77 12.77 -2.03 -8.67
C PRO A 77 12.67 -2.22 -10.19
N SER A 78 13.69 -2.84 -10.76
CA SER A 78 13.70 -3.17 -12.19
C SER A 78 12.50 -4.05 -12.57
N GLY A 79 11.91 -3.79 -13.73
CA GLY A 79 10.73 -4.51 -14.20
C GLY A 79 9.39 -3.92 -13.80
N PHE A 80 9.35 -2.94 -12.90
CA PHE A 80 8.15 -2.17 -12.66
C PHE A 80 7.79 -1.33 -13.88
N LYS A 81 6.47 -1.10 -14.04
CA LYS A 81 5.93 -0.22 -15.09
C LYS A 81 5.22 0.96 -14.45
N LEU A 82 5.26 2.10 -15.11
CA LEU A 82 4.55 3.29 -14.69
C LEU A 82 3.15 3.35 -15.31
N LEU A 83 2.16 3.69 -14.49
CA LEU A 83 0.80 3.95 -14.92
C LEU A 83 0.52 5.45 -14.70
N PRO A 84 0.45 6.25 -15.78
CA PRO A 84 0.36 7.70 -15.67
C PRO A 84 -0.97 8.15 -15.02
N PRO A 85 -0.95 9.25 -14.24
CA PRO A 85 -2.14 9.80 -13.63
C PRO A 85 -3.10 10.34 -14.70
N LYS A 86 -4.40 10.07 -14.51
CA LYS A 86 -5.46 10.58 -15.38
C LYS A 86 -6.45 11.48 -14.66
N GLU A 87 -6.54 11.32 -13.34
CA GLU A 87 -7.63 11.92 -12.56
C GLU A 87 -7.12 12.53 -11.24
N PRO A 88 -7.79 13.61 -10.77
CA PRO A 88 -7.35 14.31 -9.57
C PRO A 88 -7.80 13.67 -8.26
N THR A 89 -8.76 12.72 -8.27
CA THR A 89 -9.32 12.11 -7.06
C THR A 89 -8.90 10.66 -6.89
N LEU A 90 -8.75 10.21 -5.64
CA LEU A 90 -8.37 8.84 -5.32
C LEU A 90 -9.29 7.81 -5.97
N GLY A 91 -10.62 7.99 -5.82
CA GLY A 91 -11.60 7.03 -6.35
C GLY A 91 -11.53 6.87 -7.87
N LEU A 92 -11.40 7.97 -8.61
CA LEU A 92 -11.24 7.94 -10.06
C LEU A 92 -9.87 7.39 -10.46
N SER A 93 -8.82 7.67 -9.70
CA SER A 93 -7.49 7.09 -9.93
C SER A 93 -7.51 5.56 -9.79
N LEU A 94 -8.14 5.03 -8.75
CA LEU A 94 -8.33 3.59 -8.55
C LEU A 94 -9.14 2.97 -9.69
N LEU A 95 -10.29 3.57 -10.04
CA LEU A 95 -11.15 3.10 -11.12
C LEU A 95 -10.41 3.03 -12.45
N HIS A 96 -9.68 4.09 -12.81
CA HIS A 96 -8.98 4.16 -14.08
C HIS A 96 -7.75 3.25 -14.12
N ALA A 97 -7.00 3.13 -13.01
CA ALA A 97 -5.90 2.17 -12.90
C ALA A 97 -6.40 0.74 -13.15
N ALA A 98 -7.48 0.33 -12.47
CA ALA A 98 -8.07 -0.99 -12.67
C ALA A 98 -8.52 -1.19 -14.13
N ARG A 99 -9.29 -0.26 -14.68
CA ARG A 99 -9.80 -0.34 -16.06
C ARG A 99 -8.69 -0.46 -17.08
N ASP A 100 -7.65 0.36 -16.97
CA ASP A 100 -6.55 0.41 -17.92
C ASP A 100 -5.72 -0.89 -17.89
N LEU A 101 -5.49 -1.45 -16.70
CA LEU A 101 -4.77 -2.71 -16.54
C LEU A 101 -5.57 -3.89 -17.12
N PHE A 102 -6.88 -3.95 -16.90
CA PHE A 102 -7.72 -4.96 -17.56
C PHE A 102 -7.74 -4.77 -19.09
N ALA A 103 -7.83 -3.52 -19.57
CA ALA A 103 -7.75 -3.22 -21.00
C ALA A 103 -6.38 -3.60 -21.63
N ALA A 104 -5.30 -3.57 -20.83
CA ALA A 104 -3.98 -4.04 -21.24
C ALA A 104 -3.84 -5.57 -21.25
N GLY A 105 -4.90 -6.32 -20.88
CA GLY A 105 -4.95 -7.78 -21.01
C GLY A 105 -4.45 -8.56 -19.77
N TYR A 106 -4.29 -7.91 -18.60
CA TYR A 106 -3.97 -8.62 -17.38
C TYR A 106 -5.15 -9.49 -16.92
N GLY A 107 -4.86 -10.70 -16.42
CA GLY A 107 -5.88 -11.66 -16.02
C GLY A 107 -6.58 -11.31 -14.71
N SER A 108 -5.91 -10.58 -13.85
CA SER A 108 -6.43 -10.00 -12.62
C SER A 108 -5.69 -8.72 -12.28
N VAL A 109 -6.31 -7.87 -11.47
CA VAL A 109 -5.74 -6.58 -11.05
C VAL A 109 -5.84 -6.43 -9.55
N CYS A 110 -4.76 -6.03 -8.92
CA CYS A 110 -4.67 -5.69 -7.51
C CYS A 110 -4.17 -4.25 -7.37
N LEU A 111 -4.92 -3.41 -6.66
CA LEU A 111 -4.50 -2.06 -6.31
C LEU A 111 -4.12 -2.06 -4.82
N VAL A 112 -2.92 -1.59 -4.50
CA VAL A 112 -2.38 -1.57 -3.14
C VAL A 112 -1.96 -0.15 -2.76
N ASN A 113 -2.12 0.24 -1.49
CA ASN A 113 -1.65 1.52 -1.01
C ASN A 113 -0.10 1.56 -0.92
N ALA A 114 0.46 2.76 -0.78
CA ALA A 114 1.90 2.98 -0.61
C ALA A 114 2.31 3.18 0.86
N ASP A 115 1.34 3.11 1.77
CA ASP A 115 1.48 3.58 3.15
C ASP A 115 1.61 2.46 4.19
N SER A 116 1.63 1.18 3.73
CA SER A 116 1.78 -0.03 4.55
C SER A 116 3.12 -0.73 4.28
N PRO A 117 4.27 -0.15 4.70
CA PRO A 117 5.60 -0.66 4.33
C PRO A 117 5.89 -2.05 4.90
N THR A 118 5.25 -2.42 6.00
CA THR A 118 5.40 -3.74 6.64
C THR A 118 4.33 -4.74 6.23
N LEU A 119 3.52 -4.47 5.20
CA LEU A 119 2.52 -5.42 4.74
C LEU A 119 3.16 -6.80 4.46
N PRO A 120 2.65 -7.91 5.03
CA PRO A 120 3.21 -9.23 4.77
C PRO A 120 3.19 -9.59 3.28
N THR A 121 4.33 -10.07 2.77
CA THR A 121 4.46 -10.53 1.37
C THR A 121 3.42 -11.60 1.03
N GLU A 122 3.12 -12.45 2.01
CA GLU A 122 2.15 -13.55 1.91
C GLU A 122 0.75 -13.05 1.56
N LEU A 123 0.34 -11.87 1.99
CA LEU A 123 -0.97 -11.30 1.67
C LEU A 123 -1.07 -10.88 0.18
N LEU A 124 0.03 -10.44 -0.41
CA LEU A 124 0.11 -10.17 -1.85
C LEU A 124 0.02 -11.49 -2.65
N VAL A 125 0.77 -12.49 -2.24
CA VAL A 125 0.76 -13.84 -2.85
C VAL A 125 -0.62 -14.49 -2.67
N GLU A 126 -1.22 -14.43 -1.47
CA GLU A 126 -2.55 -14.95 -1.19
C GLU A 126 -3.62 -14.28 -2.06
N THR A 127 -3.52 -12.96 -2.28
CA THR A 127 -4.43 -12.23 -3.17
C THR A 127 -4.40 -12.83 -4.56
N THR A 128 -3.22 -13.02 -5.13
CA THR A 128 -3.05 -13.59 -6.48
C THR A 128 -3.64 -14.99 -6.54
N ARG A 129 -3.36 -15.85 -5.54
CA ARG A 129 -3.91 -17.19 -5.45
C ARG A 129 -5.44 -17.20 -5.38
N ARG A 130 -6.04 -16.34 -4.56
CA ARG A 130 -7.51 -16.23 -4.45
C ARG A 130 -8.16 -15.73 -5.73
N LEU A 131 -7.49 -14.83 -6.47
CA LEU A 131 -7.97 -14.35 -7.77
C LEU A 131 -7.87 -15.42 -8.87
N ASP A 132 -6.95 -16.38 -8.75
CA ASP A 132 -6.82 -17.49 -9.71
C ASP A 132 -7.88 -18.60 -9.47
N GLU A 133 -8.45 -18.71 -8.27
CA GLU A 133 -9.50 -19.69 -7.97
C GLU A 133 -10.71 -19.57 -8.93
N PRO A 134 -11.43 -20.67 -9.24
CA PRO A 134 -12.64 -20.63 -10.07
C PRO A 134 -13.72 -19.69 -9.53
N GLY A 135 -14.45 -19.06 -10.43
CA GLY A 135 -15.50 -18.08 -10.11
C GLY A 135 -14.97 -16.66 -10.03
N ASP A 136 -15.88 -15.69 -10.10
CA ASP A 136 -15.57 -14.27 -9.98
C ASP A 136 -15.62 -13.83 -8.52
N ARG A 137 -14.74 -12.88 -8.15
CA ARG A 137 -14.67 -12.32 -6.79
C ARG A 137 -13.88 -11.04 -6.71
N VAL A 138 -14.09 -10.30 -5.65
CA VAL A 138 -13.20 -9.25 -5.16
C VAL A 138 -12.46 -9.75 -3.93
N VAL A 139 -11.17 -9.42 -3.81
CA VAL A 139 -10.34 -9.65 -2.61
C VAL A 139 -10.13 -8.29 -1.94
N LEU A 140 -10.42 -8.19 -0.65
CA LEU A 140 -10.23 -6.97 0.13
C LEU A 140 -9.30 -7.23 1.31
N GLY A 141 -8.27 -6.40 1.44
CA GLY A 141 -7.42 -6.33 2.61
C GLY A 141 -7.82 -5.12 3.47
N PRO A 142 -8.58 -5.30 4.57
CA PRO A 142 -9.04 -4.19 5.39
C PRO A 142 -7.89 -3.45 6.05
N ALA A 143 -7.99 -2.12 6.11
CA ALA A 143 -7.09 -1.27 6.87
C ALA A 143 -7.71 -0.90 8.22
N ALA A 144 -6.86 -0.71 9.24
CA ALA A 144 -7.29 -0.41 10.60
C ALA A 144 -8.08 0.91 10.72
N ASP A 145 -7.92 1.83 9.76
CA ASP A 145 -8.61 3.13 9.69
C ASP A 145 -10.04 3.05 9.10
N GLY A 146 -10.50 1.85 8.69
CA GLY A 146 -11.79 1.61 8.03
C GLY A 146 -11.76 1.73 6.51
N GLY A 147 -10.59 1.95 5.93
CA GLY A 147 -10.29 1.80 4.50
C GLY A 147 -9.93 0.35 4.13
N TYR A 148 -9.16 0.23 3.07
CA TYR A 148 -8.48 -1.01 2.71
C TYR A 148 -7.08 -0.71 2.18
N TYR A 149 -6.11 -1.52 2.56
CA TYR A 149 -4.75 -1.43 2.03
C TYR A 149 -4.65 -2.06 0.63
N LEU A 150 -5.61 -2.93 0.27
CA LEU A 150 -5.61 -3.69 -0.96
C LEU A 150 -7.04 -3.96 -1.45
N ILE A 151 -7.26 -3.80 -2.78
CA ILE A 151 -8.41 -4.32 -3.49
C ILE A 151 -7.94 -5.10 -4.72
N GLY A 152 -8.28 -6.40 -4.78
CA GLY A 152 -7.97 -7.30 -5.89
C GLY A 152 -9.25 -7.71 -6.63
N MET A 153 -9.19 -7.80 -7.97
CA MET A 153 -10.33 -8.14 -8.82
C MET A 153 -9.91 -9.12 -9.90
N LYS A 154 -10.78 -10.09 -10.20
CA LYS A 154 -10.63 -11.02 -11.33
C LYS A 154 -11.20 -10.48 -12.63
N HIS A 155 -12.25 -9.69 -12.54
CA HIS A 155 -12.84 -8.95 -13.65
C HIS A 155 -13.09 -7.51 -13.23
N PHE A 156 -13.16 -6.61 -14.21
CA PHE A 156 -13.43 -5.20 -13.93
C PHE A 156 -14.87 -4.96 -13.51
N HIS A 157 -15.06 -4.43 -12.30
CA HIS A 157 -16.36 -4.07 -11.75
C HIS A 157 -16.38 -2.59 -11.36
N GLN A 158 -16.86 -1.74 -12.25
CA GLN A 158 -16.96 -0.31 -12.01
C GLN A 158 -17.72 0.02 -10.72
N ARG A 159 -18.76 -0.79 -10.40
CA ARG A 159 -19.63 -0.59 -9.24
C ARG A 159 -18.88 -0.55 -7.91
N LEU A 160 -17.74 -1.24 -7.79
CA LEU A 160 -16.92 -1.24 -6.58
C LEU A 160 -16.36 0.15 -6.21
N PHE A 161 -16.27 1.06 -7.17
CA PHE A 161 -15.72 2.40 -7.01
C PHE A 161 -16.77 3.51 -7.00
N GLU A 162 -18.05 3.18 -7.20
CA GLU A 162 -19.14 4.15 -7.30
C GLU A 162 -19.79 4.43 -5.96
N ALA A 163 -20.10 5.70 -5.71
CA ALA A 163 -20.77 6.17 -4.49
C ALA A 163 -20.06 5.66 -3.22
N ILE A 164 -18.76 5.84 -3.19
CA ILE A 164 -17.86 5.59 -2.06
C ILE A 164 -17.44 6.94 -1.49
N ASP A 165 -17.55 7.11 -0.19
CA ASP A 165 -17.06 8.30 0.55
C ASP A 165 -15.56 8.15 0.80
N TRP A 166 -14.77 8.39 -0.24
CA TRP A 166 -13.32 8.22 -0.22
C TRP A 166 -12.66 9.02 0.88
N SER A 167 -11.56 8.50 1.43
CA SER A 167 -10.78 9.07 2.53
C SER A 167 -11.59 9.19 3.84
N THR A 168 -12.49 8.23 4.09
CA THR A 168 -13.23 8.10 5.36
C THR A 168 -13.20 6.66 5.85
N GLU A 169 -13.47 6.44 7.14
CA GLU A 169 -13.60 5.12 7.78
C GLU A 169 -14.76 4.26 7.22
N ARG A 170 -15.52 4.77 6.25
CA ARG A 170 -16.66 4.08 5.63
C ARG A 170 -16.29 3.32 4.36
N VAL A 171 -15.12 3.56 3.79
CA VAL A 171 -14.69 3.04 2.48
C VAL A 171 -14.83 1.53 2.39
N TYR A 172 -14.25 0.78 3.34
CA TYR A 172 -14.31 -0.69 3.35
C TYR A 172 -15.74 -1.22 3.38
N ARG A 173 -16.57 -0.73 4.29
CA ARG A 173 -17.98 -1.17 4.42
C ARG A 173 -18.82 -0.81 3.20
N GLN A 174 -18.56 0.35 2.61
CA GLN A 174 -19.26 0.76 1.39
C GLN A 174 -18.86 -0.11 0.20
N THR A 175 -17.58 -0.45 0.05
CA THR A 175 -17.10 -1.34 -1.01
C THR A 175 -17.71 -2.74 -0.90
N ILE A 176 -17.78 -3.32 0.31
CA ILE A 176 -18.50 -4.59 0.55
C ILE A 176 -19.99 -4.48 0.13
N ARG A 177 -20.64 -3.39 0.48
CA ARG A 177 -22.04 -3.16 0.07
C ARG A 177 -22.17 -3.12 -1.46
N ARG A 178 -21.23 -2.44 -2.18
CA ARG A 178 -21.25 -2.39 -3.64
C ARG A 178 -21.03 -3.76 -4.26
N ALA A 179 -20.15 -4.58 -3.69
CA ALA A 179 -19.98 -5.97 -4.12
C ALA A 179 -21.28 -6.76 -3.94
N GLY A 180 -21.95 -6.63 -2.80
CA GLY A 180 -23.24 -7.29 -2.54
C GLY A 180 -24.36 -6.87 -3.51
N GLU A 181 -24.42 -5.59 -3.93
CA GLU A 181 -25.40 -5.07 -4.89
C GLU A 181 -25.30 -5.73 -6.28
N ILE A 182 -24.10 -6.23 -6.65
CA ILE A 182 -23.87 -6.91 -7.93
C ILE A 182 -23.68 -8.43 -7.77
N GLY A 183 -23.95 -8.96 -6.57
CA GLY A 183 -23.80 -10.39 -6.29
C GLY A 183 -22.36 -10.91 -6.37
N LEU A 184 -21.37 -10.02 -6.20
CA LEU A 184 -19.95 -10.37 -6.29
C LEU A 184 -19.43 -10.88 -4.93
N PRO A 185 -18.95 -12.12 -4.84
CA PRO A 185 -18.34 -12.67 -3.62
C PRO A 185 -17.14 -11.84 -3.17
N VAL A 186 -17.03 -11.63 -1.85
CA VAL A 186 -15.91 -10.92 -1.22
C VAL A 186 -15.05 -11.91 -0.46
N ALA A 187 -13.77 -12.02 -0.83
CA ALA A 187 -12.75 -12.71 -0.05
C ALA A 187 -12.00 -11.67 0.80
N VAL A 188 -11.94 -11.87 2.11
CA VAL A 188 -11.30 -10.93 3.04
C VAL A 188 -9.95 -11.49 3.47
N LEU A 189 -8.92 -10.64 3.42
CA LEU A 189 -7.59 -10.92 3.95
C LEU A 189 -7.48 -10.49 5.43
N ALA A 190 -6.36 -10.81 6.07
CA ALA A 190 -6.04 -10.27 7.38
C ALA A 190 -6.00 -8.74 7.36
N GLU A 191 -6.47 -8.11 8.43
CA GLU A 191 -6.34 -6.67 8.62
C GLU A 191 -4.88 -6.26 8.76
N TRP A 192 -4.54 -5.10 8.20
CA TRP A 192 -3.24 -4.47 8.36
C TRP A 192 -3.41 -2.97 8.61
N TYR A 193 -2.32 -2.25 8.82
CA TYR A 193 -2.35 -0.81 9.09
C TYR A 193 -1.57 -0.02 8.05
N ASP A 194 -1.93 1.23 7.90
CA ASP A 194 -1.22 2.27 7.13
C ASP A 194 -0.64 3.32 8.09
N VAL A 195 0.42 3.98 7.63
CA VAL A 195 1.18 4.93 8.45
C VAL A 195 0.79 6.35 8.08
N ASP A 196 -0.28 6.85 8.70
CA ASP A 196 -0.87 8.14 8.36
C ASP A 196 -0.86 9.18 9.50
N ASP A 197 -0.66 8.73 10.73
CA ASP A 197 -0.68 9.58 11.92
C ASP A 197 0.37 9.16 12.96
N GLU A 198 0.45 9.89 14.06
CA GLU A 198 1.40 9.65 15.15
C GLU A 198 1.22 8.27 15.80
N VAL A 199 0.00 7.76 15.86
CA VAL A 199 -0.29 6.45 16.48
C VAL A 199 0.27 5.34 15.60
N SER A 200 -0.01 5.38 14.31
CA SER A 200 0.50 4.40 13.34
C SER A 200 2.01 4.53 13.12
N LEU A 201 2.58 5.74 13.19
CA LEU A 201 4.03 5.93 13.20
C LEU A 201 4.69 5.30 14.43
N THR A 202 4.08 5.44 15.61
CA THR A 202 4.57 4.81 16.85
C THR A 202 4.52 3.28 16.75
N LEU A 203 3.45 2.74 16.16
CA LEU A 203 3.30 1.31 15.93
C LEU A 203 4.40 0.78 15.00
N LEU A 204 4.61 1.45 13.86
CA LEU A 204 5.66 1.15 12.90
C LEU A 204 7.06 1.17 13.55
N ALA A 205 7.34 2.21 14.33
CA ALA A 205 8.62 2.34 15.00
C ALA A 205 8.88 1.20 16.00
N ARG A 206 7.85 0.79 16.74
CA ARG A 206 7.94 -0.37 17.64
C ARG A 206 8.16 -1.66 16.88
N GLU A 207 7.42 -1.90 15.80
CA GLU A 207 7.57 -3.09 14.95
C GLU A 207 8.99 -3.21 14.39
N LEU A 208 9.53 -2.12 13.83
CA LEU A 208 10.81 -2.15 13.13
C LEU A 208 12.04 -2.01 14.05
N LEU A 209 11.93 -1.31 15.19
CA LEU A 209 13.09 -0.95 16.00
C LEU A 209 13.20 -1.70 17.34
N SER A 210 12.13 -2.39 17.81
CA SER A 210 12.16 -3.05 19.13
C SER A 210 12.66 -4.50 19.11
N GLY A 211 13.00 -5.04 17.96
CA GLY A 211 13.47 -6.43 17.80
C GLY A 211 12.32 -7.47 17.82
N PRO A 212 12.66 -8.75 17.59
CA PRO A 212 11.68 -9.82 17.35
C PRO A 212 10.79 -10.18 18.56
N ASP A 213 11.13 -9.73 19.75
CA ASP A 213 10.36 -9.99 20.97
C ASP A 213 9.29 -8.90 21.25
N ALA A 214 9.27 -7.82 20.49
CA ALA A 214 8.24 -6.80 20.60
C ALA A 214 6.96 -7.28 19.90
N THR A 215 6.21 -8.12 20.57
CA THR A 215 4.91 -8.65 20.09
C THR A 215 3.89 -7.51 19.97
N GLY A 216 3.83 -6.92 18.79
CA GLY A 216 2.73 -6.06 18.38
C GLY A 216 1.52 -6.89 17.95
N CYS A 217 0.38 -6.24 17.72
CA CYS A 217 -0.83 -6.88 17.19
C CYS A 217 -0.64 -7.45 15.77
N TYR A 218 0.41 -7.01 15.08
CA TYR A 218 0.76 -7.38 13.71
C TYR A 218 2.07 -8.15 13.69
N ASN A 219 1.99 -9.47 13.48
CA ASN A 219 3.16 -10.34 13.42
C ASN A 219 3.40 -10.82 11.97
N GLY A 220 4.67 -11.03 11.61
CA GLY A 220 5.04 -11.56 10.29
C GLY A 220 5.05 -10.52 9.18
N GLY A 221 5.18 -9.25 9.52
CA GLY A 221 5.32 -8.15 8.55
C GLY A 221 6.57 -8.25 7.69
N TYR A 222 6.54 -7.59 6.53
CA TYR A 222 7.73 -7.37 5.71
C TYR A 222 8.75 -6.51 6.47
N ALA A 223 10.03 -6.82 6.35
CA ALA A 223 11.07 -6.18 7.16
C ALA A 223 11.27 -4.67 6.93
N ALA A 224 10.76 -4.12 5.84
CA ALA A 224 10.81 -2.70 5.48
C ALA A 224 12.15 -2.01 5.78
N PRO A 225 13.27 -2.49 5.19
CA PRO A 225 14.61 -2.09 5.62
C PRO A 225 14.93 -0.61 5.40
N LYS A 226 14.35 0.02 4.38
CA LYS A 226 14.58 1.45 4.10
C LYS A 226 13.82 2.32 5.10
N THR A 227 12.60 1.92 5.44
CA THR A 227 11.79 2.57 6.46
C THR A 227 12.42 2.41 7.85
N ALA A 228 12.94 1.23 8.19
CA ALA A 228 13.68 1.00 9.42
C ALA A 228 14.91 1.92 9.52
N ALA A 229 15.76 1.96 8.49
CA ALA A 229 16.96 2.82 8.45
C ALA A 229 16.60 4.33 8.56
N PHE A 230 15.49 4.76 7.94
CA PHE A 230 15.00 6.13 8.09
C PHE A 230 14.61 6.42 9.55
N LEU A 231 13.84 5.52 10.19
CA LEU A 231 13.40 5.70 11.58
C LEU A 231 14.58 5.70 12.56
N GLU A 232 15.62 4.89 12.32
CA GLU A 232 16.86 4.93 13.11
C GLU A 232 17.56 6.30 13.01
N THR A 233 17.62 6.85 11.80
CA THR A 233 18.19 8.19 11.54
C THR A 233 17.36 9.27 12.22
N LEU A 234 16.05 9.20 12.10
CA LEU A 234 15.11 10.13 12.71
C LEU A 234 15.22 10.12 14.24
N ALA A 235 15.39 8.94 14.86
CA ALA A 235 15.61 8.79 16.29
C ALA A 235 16.88 9.50 16.78
N ALA A 236 17.89 9.59 15.92
CA ALA A 236 19.17 10.22 16.26
C ALA A 236 19.16 11.74 16.04
N THR A 237 18.33 12.25 15.12
CA THR A 237 18.40 13.64 14.63
C THR A 237 17.24 14.52 15.09
N ASN A 238 16.06 13.95 15.35
CA ASN A 238 14.86 14.70 15.71
C ASN A 238 14.39 14.37 17.13
N SER A 239 14.67 15.29 18.10
CA SER A 239 14.26 15.11 19.49
C SER A 239 12.74 15.14 19.70
N ALA A 240 11.98 15.77 18.79
CA ALA A 240 10.51 15.87 18.90
C ALA A 240 9.81 14.51 18.73
N VAL A 241 10.46 13.53 18.08
CA VAL A 241 9.89 12.20 17.85
C VAL A 241 10.45 11.12 18.78
N GLN A 242 11.41 11.45 19.64
CA GLN A 242 12.05 10.46 20.52
C GLN A 242 11.06 9.76 21.46
N HIS A 243 9.97 10.42 21.84
CA HIS A 243 8.94 9.82 22.67
C HIS A 243 8.07 8.78 21.92
N LEU A 244 8.04 8.81 20.58
CA LEU A 244 7.33 7.87 19.75
C LEU A 244 8.14 6.59 19.48
N LEU A 245 9.44 6.69 19.63
CA LEU A 245 10.37 5.63 19.25
C LEU A 245 10.71 4.77 20.49
N PRO A 246 10.90 3.46 20.33
CA PRO A 246 11.29 2.61 21.44
C PRO A 246 12.63 3.10 22.03
N ALA A 247 12.74 3.07 23.37
CA ALA A 247 13.99 3.39 24.04
C ALA A 247 15.08 2.46 23.52
N ARG A 248 16.22 3.03 23.03
CA ARG A 248 17.38 2.22 22.66
C ARG A 248 17.79 1.36 23.84
N GLY A 249 17.68 0.03 23.69
CA GLY A 249 18.25 -0.87 24.68
C GLY A 249 19.71 -0.50 24.91
N LYS A 250 20.05 -0.20 26.15
CA LYS A 250 21.47 -0.08 26.54
C LYS A 250 22.06 -1.48 26.43
N ASN A 251 22.80 -1.75 25.36
CA ASN A 251 23.73 -2.87 25.31
C ASN A 251 24.92 -2.61 26.25
#